data_5e7d7a45955c047107b45f81d056f63d
#
_entry.id   5e7d7a45955c047107b45f81d056f63d
#
_cell.length_a   1.000
_cell.length_b   1.000
_cell.length_c   1.000
_cell.angle_alpha   90.00
_cell.angle_beta   90.00
_cell.angle_gamma   90.00
#
_symmetry.space_group_name_H-M   'P 1'
#
loop_
_entity.id
_entity.type
_entity.pdbx_description
1 polymer ?
#
loop_
_entity_poly.entity_id
_entity_poly.type
_entity_poly.pdbx_seq_one_letter_code
_entity_poly.pdbx_strand_id
1 'polypeptide(L)'
;MAFDVAYVRGLIPSLGDGWIHLDPQAGMQIPDSVATAVTTSFRSLSAAPGGVYPSARASAEVVDGARRAIADLVGGDAAGVVLGPSRYVLLAGLAEALAPHAWLRGDVVVTRQDDEPNIVPWLRAADRYGGRVRWAEVDVETGGLPAWQFGDLVTPDTEVVAVTLASSTTGAVTDISEIAPLVREAGALLVVDATNAAPYISLDIHDLGADVLVVSAERWGGPRMAAMAFREPHLIDRLKLMSMDPSARGPARLEPEPHQGAMLAGLVASVEHLAGLDEAGIGKRRRRLVTSMDGVYEYLQRLNYYLVTTLSQLNHVNLVGTEENRIPLASFTVESVGADKVVRRLGDNGVCALADLPNRALARMGAPDFGGAVTVGLAPYSTPYEVDHLVRTLGSLA
;
A
#
# COMPACT_ATOMS: atom_id res chain seq x y z
N MET A 1 12.63 -2.24 24.12
CA MET A 1 11.95 -1.06 24.73
C MET A 1 10.54 -1.01 24.13
N ALA A 2 9.57 -0.43 24.83
CA ALA A 2 8.26 -0.22 24.23
C ALA A 2 8.39 0.84 23.11
N PHE A 3 7.65 0.69 22.02
CA PHE A 3 7.58 1.65 20.92
C PHE A 3 7.22 3.05 21.43
N ASP A 4 8.01 4.06 21.09
CA ASP A 4 7.85 5.43 21.60
C ASP A 4 6.99 6.27 20.63
N VAL A 5 5.68 6.24 20.84
CA VAL A 5 4.73 7.04 20.05
C VAL A 5 4.94 8.55 20.23
N ALA A 6 5.41 9.01 21.39
CA ALA A 6 5.63 10.44 21.62
C ALA A 6 6.81 10.95 20.77
N TYR A 7 7.88 10.17 20.69
CA TYR A 7 9.00 10.43 19.78
C TYR A 7 8.51 10.53 18.33
N VAL A 8 7.75 9.52 17.85
CA VAL A 8 7.24 9.51 16.46
C VAL A 8 6.36 10.73 16.17
N ARG A 9 5.48 11.11 17.09
CA ARG A 9 4.64 12.31 16.97
C ARG A 9 5.47 13.58 16.84
N GLY A 10 6.57 13.68 17.57
CA GLY A 10 7.48 14.82 17.51
C GLY A 10 8.17 15.02 16.15
N LEU A 11 8.23 13.98 15.32
CA LEU A 11 8.80 14.05 13.97
C LEU A 11 7.82 14.59 12.91
N ILE A 12 6.53 14.78 13.25
CA ILE A 12 5.46 15.09 12.32
C ILE A 12 4.74 16.38 12.74
N PRO A 13 5.16 17.55 12.20
CA PRO A 13 4.65 18.85 12.61
C PRO A 13 3.15 19.06 12.41
N SER A 14 2.56 18.43 11.39
CA SER A 14 1.12 18.55 11.07
C SER A 14 0.21 18.00 12.17
N LEU A 15 0.70 17.10 13.04
CA LEU A 15 -0.08 16.60 14.19
C LEU A 15 -0.34 17.67 15.26
N GLY A 16 0.25 18.87 15.13
CA GLY A 16 -0.03 20.02 15.98
C GLY A 16 -1.20 20.87 15.52
N ASP A 17 -1.92 20.50 14.46
CA ASP A 17 -3.05 21.26 13.90
C ASP A 17 -4.35 21.17 14.72
N GLY A 18 -4.39 20.30 15.72
CA GLY A 18 -5.54 20.07 16.61
C GLY A 18 -6.54 19.04 16.08
N TRP A 19 -6.24 18.38 14.95
CA TRP A 19 -7.04 17.30 14.39
C TRP A 19 -6.54 15.92 14.81
N ILE A 20 -7.45 14.97 14.89
CA ILE A 20 -7.18 13.56 15.11
C ILE A 20 -7.22 12.86 13.74
N HIS A 21 -6.07 12.38 13.28
CA HIS A 21 -5.91 11.78 11.96
C HIS A 21 -6.12 10.26 12.03
N LEU A 22 -7.36 9.82 11.78
CA LEU A 22 -7.75 8.40 11.67
C LEU A 22 -8.06 8.00 10.22
N ASP A 23 -7.46 8.67 9.26
CA ASP A 23 -7.65 8.50 7.82
C ASP A 23 -6.34 8.13 7.06
N PRO A 24 -5.45 7.25 7.59
CA PRO A 24 -4.19 6.94 6.94
C PRO A 24 -4.35 6.33 5.52
N GLN A 25 -5.55 5.85 5.19
CA GLN A 25 -5.88 5.38 3.84
C GLN A 25 -5.93 6.51 2.79
N ALA A 26 -6.16 7.75 3.20
CA ALA A 26 -6.04 8.93 2.35
C ALA A 26 -4.56 9.35 2.15
N GLY A 27 -3.69 8.94 3.05
CA GLY A 27 -2.28 9.24 3.13
C GLY A 27 -1.86 9.56 4.57
N MET A 28 -0.72 9.04 5.00
CA MET A 28 -0.18 9.35 6.33
C MET A 28 0.41 10.75 6.37
N GLN A 29 0.45 11.33 7.57
CA GLN A 29 1.06 12.64 7.82
C GLN A 29 2.56 12.61 7.50
N ILE A 30 3.04 13.68 6.87
CA ILE A 30 4.40 13.74 6.32
C ILE A 30 5.39 14.17 7.41
N PRO A 31 6.46 13.39 7.66
CA PRO A 31 7.53 13.77 8.57
C PRO A 31 8.30 15.00 8.07
N ASP A 32 8.79 15.84 8.99
CA ASP A 32 9.57 17.04 8.65
C ASP A 32 10.81 16.71 7.82
N SER A 33 11.47 15.59 8.10
CA SER A 33 12.63 15.11 7.33
C SER A 33 12.30 14.86 5.84
N VAL A 34 11.11 14.37 5.54
CA VAL A 34 10.63 14.13 4.17
C VAL A 34 10.37 15.47 3.47
N ALA A 35 9.63 16.38 4.12
CA ALA A 35 9.35 17.71 3.58
C ALA A 35 10.65 18.49 3.31
N THR A 36 11.60 18.43 4.23
CA THR A 36 12.93 19.05 4.10
C THR A 36 13.72 18.44 2.94
N ALA A 37 13.74 17.12 2.78
CA ALA A 37 14.42 16.45 1.68
C ALA A 37 13.86 16.90 0.32
N VAL A 38 12.52 16.94 0.18
CA VAL A 38 11.86 17.43 -1.04
C VAL A 38 12.25 18.89 -1.33
N THR A 39 12.10 19.78 -0.35
CA THR A 39 12.36 21.21 -0.52
C THR A 39 13.83 21.50 -0.88
N THR A 40 14.76 20.83 -0.20
CA THR A 40 16.19 20.98 -0.47
C THR A 40 16.55 20.49 -1.87
N SER A 41 15.98 19.36 -2.26
CA SER A 41 16.26 18.75 -3.57
C SER A 41 15.66 19.55 -4.72
N PHE A 42 14.53 20.22 -4.56
CA PHE A 42 14.02 21.16 -5.56
C PHE A 42 14.98 22.30 -5.88
N ARG A 43 15.81 22.70 -4.95
CA ARG A 43 16.80 23.77 -5.13
C ARG A 43 18.07 23.31 -5.87
N SER A 44 18.36 22.00 -5.89
CA SER A 44 19.64 21.46 -6.36
C SER A 44 19.53 20.44 -7.49
N LEU A 45 18.41 19.75 -7.64
CA LEU A 45 18.20 18.67 -8.61
C LEU A 45 17.35 19.15 -9.79
N SER A 46 17.83 20.15 -10.52
CA SER A 46 17.12 20.72 -11.68
C SER A 46 17.38 19.98 -13.00
N ALA A 47 18.44 19.17 -13.05
CA ALA A 47 18.87 18.49 -14.27
C ALA A 47 18.41 17.03 -14.32
N ALA A 48 18.06 16.56 -15.53
CA ALA A 48 17.84 15.14 -15.76
C ALA A 48 19.14 14.32 -15.58
N PRO A 49 19.05 13.04 -15.19
CA PRO A 49 20.18 12.13 -15.14
C PRO A 49 20.88 12.00 -16.51
N GLY A 50 22.16 11.60 -16.50
CA GLY A 50 22.91 11.28 -17.74
C GLY A 50 23.90 12.36 -18.17
N GLY A 51 23.86 13.58 -17.62
CA GLY A 51 24.87 14.61 -17.87
C GLY A 51 26.15 14.40 -17.05
N VAL A 52 27.27 15.00 -17.53
CA VAL A 52 28.60 14.89 -16.87
C VAL A 52 28.82 15.93 -15.79
N TYR A 53 27.93 16.86 -15.60
CA TYR A 53 28.01 17.95 -14.63
C TYR A 53 27.36 17.60 -13.27
N PRO A 54 27.69 18.33 -12.18
CA PRO A 54 27.33 17.92 -10.82
C PRO A 54 25.85 17.68 -10.59
N SER A 55 24.94 18.55 -11.06
CA SER A 55 23.50 18.37 -10.83
C SER A 55 22.91 17.14 -11.52
N ALA A 56 23.41 16.79 -12.73
CA ALA A 56 22.96 15.57 -13.42
C ALA A 56 23.46 14.30 -12.73
N ARG A 57 24.71 14.32 -12.20
CA ARG A 57 25.21 13.20 -11.37
C ARG A 57 24.43 13.06 -10.08
N ALA A 58 24.15 14.15 -9.38
CA ALA A 58 23.35 14.13 -8.17
C ALA A 58 21.92 13.58 -8.45
N SER A 59 21.31 13.91 -9.59
CA SER A 59 20.02 13.34 -10.00
C SER A 59 20.09 11.83 -10.23
N ALA A 60 21.16 11.32 -10.85
CA ALA A 60 21.38 9.89 -11.01
C ALA A 60 21.55 9.16 -9.65
N GLU A 61 22.34 9.76 -8.74
CA GLU A 61 22.54 9.22 -7.38
C GLU A 61 21.24 9.13 -6.58
N VAL A 62 20.33 10.09 -6.76
CA VAL A 62 19.01 10.08 -6.11
C VAL A 62 18.11 8.96 -6.67
N VAL A 63 18.13 8.73 -7.98
CA VAL A 63 17.42 7.59 -8.60
C VAL A 63 17.93 6.27 -8.05
N ASP A 64 19.25 6.07 -8.03
CA ASP A 64 19.86 4.87 -7.46
C ASP A 64 19.61 4.73 -5.96
N GLY A 65 19.60 5.85 -5.24
CA GLY A 65 19.24 5.91 -3.82
C GLY A 65 17.81 5.45 -3.57
N ALA A 66 16.86 5.90 -4.40
CA ALA A 66 15.46 5.51 -4.32
C ALA A 66 15.26 4.01 -4.59
N ARG A 67 15.92 3.45 -5.62
CA ARG A 67 15.87 2.02 -5.88
C ARG A 67 16.41 1.20 -4.71
N ARG A 68 17.55 1.59 -4.13
CA ARG A 68 18.11 0.93 -2.93
C ARG A 68 17.20 1.08 -1.72
N ALA A 69 16.52 2.22 -1.55
CA ALA A 69 15.60 2.43 -0.44
C ALA A 69 14.41 1.47 -0.52
N ILE A 70 13.79 1.37 -1.69
CA ILE A 70 12.67 0.44 -1.90
C ILE A 70 13.13 -1.01 -1.81
N ALA A 71 14.28 -1.38 -2.37
CA ALA A 71 14.84 -2.72 -2.24
C ALA A 71 15.02 -3.12 -0.77
N ASP A 72 15.56 -2.21 0.05
CA ASP A 72 15.68 -2.43 1.50
C ASP A 72 14.31 -2.54 2.18
N LEU A 73 13.29 -1.78 1.75
CA LEU A 73 11.94 -1.85 2.31
C LEU A 73 11.28 -3.19 2.06
N VAL A 74 11.42 -3.74 0.86
CA VAL A 74 10.70 -4.94 0.42
C VAL A 74 11.56 -6.22 0.46
N GLY A 75 12.80 -6.16 0.94
CA GLY A 75 13.72 -7.32 0.95
C GLY A 75 14.15 -7.79 -0.43
N GLY A 76 14.18 -6.90 -1.44
CA GLY A 76 14.49 -7.22 -2.83
C GLY A 76 15.84 -6.70 -3.31
N ASP A 77 16.04 -6.72 -4.63
CA ASP A 77 17.24 -6.19 -5.31
C ASP A 77 16.93 -4.84 -5.97
N ALA A 78 17.80 -3.84 -5.80
CA ALA A 78 17.67 -2.53 -6.44
C ALA A 78 17.61 -2.60 -7.97
N ALA A 79 18.25 -3.60 -8.57
CA ALA A 79 18.20 -3.86 -10.01
C ALA A 79 16.80 -4.31 -10.49
N GLY A 80 15.95 -4.75 -9.58
CA GLY A 80 14.56 -5.13 -9.85
C GLY A 80 13.53 -4.01 -9.54
N VAL A 81 13.95 -2.84 -9.04
CA VAL A 81 13.03 -1.79 -8.61
C VAL A 81 12.72 -0.80 -9.74
N VAL A 82 11.47 -0.76 -10.16
CA VAL A 82 10.92 0.21 -11.11
C VAL A 82 10.18 1.31 -10.34
N LEU A 83 10.49 2.57 -10.60
CA LEU A 83 9.89 3.73 -9.96
C LEU A 83 8.78 4.32 -10.82
N GLY A 84 7.77 4.95 -10.21
CA GLY A 84 6.68 5.59 -10.94
C GLY A 84 5.88 6.58 -10.12
N PRO A 85 5.04 7.40 -10.78
CA PRO A 85 4.26 8.45 -10.12
C PRO A 85 3.08 7.88 -9.30
N SER A 86 2.63 6.66 -9.60
CA SER A 86 1.57 5.97 -8.84
C SER A 86 1.56 4.48 -9.14
N ARG A 87 0.99 3.67 -8.23
CA ARG A 87 0.80 2.23 -8.44
C ARG A 87 -0.05 1.91 -9.68
N TYR A 88 -1.08 2.73 -9.98
CA TYR A 88 -1.88 2.55 -11.18
C TYR A 88 -1.05 2.67 -12.47
N VAL A 89 -0.19 3.70 -12.56
CA VAL A 89 0.67 3.90 -13.75
C VAL A 89 1.66 2.75 -13.90
N LEU A 90 2.26 2.28 -12.81
CA LEU A 90 3.17 1.14 -12.82
C LEU A 90 2.49 -0.15 -13.26
N LEU A 91 1.33 -0.46 -12.70
CA LEU A 91 0.56 -1.68 -13.03
C LEU A 91 0.00 -1.63 -14.46
N ALA A 92 -0.45 -0.46 -14.93
CA ALA A 92 -0.88 -0.28 -16.33
C ALA A 92 0.31 -0.44 -17.28
N GLY A 93 1.48 0.10 -16.92
CA GLY A 93 2.72 -0.10 -17.68
C GLY A 93 3.15 -1.56 -17.70
N LEU A 94 3.06 -2.27 -16.58
CA LEU A 94 3.36 -3.69 -16.50
C LEU A 94 2.43 -4.52 -17.41
N ALA A 95 1.12 -4.28 -17.32
CA ALA A 95 0.13 -4.96 -18.16
C ALA A 95 0.38 -4.74 -19.65
N GLU A 96 0.74 -3.51 -20.06
CA GLU A 96 1.12 -3.21 -21.44
C GLU A 96 2.46 -3.86 -21.84
N ALA A 97 3.42 -3.94 -20.92
CA ALA A 97 4.73 -4.54 -21.16
C ALA A 97 4.67 -6.08 -21.31
N LEU A 98 3.70 -6.72 -20.67
CA LEU A 98 3.44 -8.17 -20.74
C LEU A 98 2.73 -8.56 -22.06
N ALA A 99 1.95 -7.68 -22.65
CA ALA A 99 1.05 -7.95 -23.76
C ALA A 99 1.67 -8.63 -25.00
N PRO A 100 2.89 -8.26 -25.49
CA PRO A 100 3.46 -8.87 -26.70
C PRO A 100 3.82 -10.34 -26.53
N HIS A 101 3.98 -10.83 -25.30
CA HIS A 101 4.45 -12.18 -24.99
C HIS A 101 3.32 -13.22 -24.92
N ALA A 102 2.13 -12.90 -25.39
CA ALA A 102 0.91 -13.71 -25.29
C ALA A 102 0.44 -13.97 -23.84
N TRP A 103 1.09 -13.39 -22.83
CA TRP A 103 0.78 -13.58 -21.41
C TRP A 103 -0.57 -13.04 -20.99
N LEU A 104 -1.25 -12.26 -21.84
CA LEU A 104 -2.59 -11.71 -21.54
C LEU A 104 -3.68 -12.24 -22.47
N ARG A 105 -3.42 -13.37 -23.18
CA ARG A 105 -4.45 -14.10 -23.94
C ARG A 105 -5.13 -15.17 -23.10
N GLY A 106 -4.50 -15.57 -21.99
CA GLY A 106 -5.05 -16.49 -21.01
C GLY A 106 -5.91 -15.79 -19.95
N ASP A 107 -6.12 -16.47 -18.86
CA ASP A 107 -6.94 -15.98 -17.75
C ASP A 107 -6.13 -15.02 -16.87
N VAL A 108 -6.79 -13.96 -16.42
CA VAL A 108 -6.29 -13.05 -15.40
C VAL A 108 -7.17 -13.20 -14.15
N VAL A 109 -6.56 -13.52 -13.01
CA VAL A 109 -7.25 -13.59 -11.72
C VAL A 109 -7.07 -12.27 -11.00
N VAL A 110 -8.18 -11.63 -10.63
CA VAL A 110 -8.22 -10.43 -9.78
C VAL A 110 -9.17 -10.65 -8.62
N THR A 111 -9.14 -9.79 -7.60
CA THR A 111 -9.95 -10.00 -6.42
C THR A 111 -10.97 -8.88 -6.17
N ARG A 112 -12.04 -9.19 -5.42
CA ARG A 112 -12.99 -8.19 -4.96
C ARG A 112 -12.47 -7.41 -3.73
N GLN A 113 -11.38 -7.86 -3.14
CA GLN A 113 -10.76 -7.20 -1.99
C GLN A 113 -9.82 -6.07 -2.41
N ASP A 114 -9.30 -6.13 -3.64
CA ASP A 114 -8.35 -5.16 -4.17
C ASP A 114 -8.95 -3.76 -4.38
N ASP A 115 -8.06 -2.77 -4.35
CA ASP A 115 -8.36 -1.42 -4.82
C ASP A 115 -8.32 -1.35 -6.36
N GLU A 116 -9.10 -0.43 -6.94
CA GLU A 116 -9.18 -0.24 -8.38
C GLU A 116 -7.82 -0.09 -9.12
N PRO A 117 -6.79 0.54 -8.55
CA PRO A 117 -5.46 0.57 -9.17
C PRO A 117 -4.82 -0.80 -9.44
N ASN A 118 -5.14 -1.82 -8.65
CA ASN A 118 -4.68 -3.20 -8.88
C ASN A 118 -5.72 -4.08 -9.63
N ILE A 119 -6.84 -3.53 -10.01
CA ILE A 119 -7.89 -4.24 -10.78
C ILE A 119 -7.96 -3.74 -12.21
N VAL A 120 -8.18 -2.43 -12.39
CA VAL A 120 -8.51 -1.82 -13.69
C VAL A 120 -7.45 -2.05 -14.77
N PRO A 121 -6.13 -2.00 -14.50
CA PRO A 121 -5.12 -2.29 -15.52
C PRO A 121 -5.30 -3.68 -16.15
N TRP A 122 -5.59 -4.67 -15.31
CA TRP A 122 -5.76 -6.06 -15.73
C TRP A 122 -7.05 -6.29 -16.49
N LEU A 123 -8.16 -5.66 -16.07
CA LEU A 123 -9.43 -5.70 -16.82
C LEU A 123 -9.27 -5.13 -18.21
N ARG A 124 -8.60 -3.96 -18.34
CA ARG A 124 -8.35 -3.30 -19.63
C ARG A 124 -7.44 -4.12 -20.53
N ALA A 125 -6.42 -4.75 -19.94
CA ALA A 125 -5.51 -5.60 -20.68
C ALA A 125 -6.22 -6.87 -21.17
N ALA A 126 -7.00 -7.55 -20.33
CA ALA A 126 -7.78 -8.72 -20.72
C ALA A 126 -8.78 -8.38 -21.84
N ASP A 127 -9.52 -7.28 -21.73
CA ASP A 127 -10.44 -6.81 -22.76
C ASP A 127 -9.71 -6.54 -24.10
N ARG A 128 -8.57 -5.84 -24.04
CA ARG A 128 -7.80 -5.46 -25.23
C ARG A 128 -7.15 -6.64 -25.94
N TYR A 129 -6.68 -7.64 -25.22
CA TYR A 129 -5.90 -8.76 -25.76
C TYR A 129 -6.68 -10.08 -25.85
N GLY A 130 -7.97 -10.07 -25.47
CA GLY A 130 -8.88 -11.21 -25.57
C GLY A 130 -8.72 -12.24 -24.46
N GLY A 131 -8.13 -11.84 -23.32
CA GLY A 131 -8.06 -12.65 -22.11
C GLY A 131 -9.39 -12.70 -21.35
N ARG A 132 -9.54 -13.68 -20.45
CA ARG A 132 -10.71 -13.77 -19.55
C ARG A 132 -10.32 -13.29 -18.17
N VAL A 133 -11.28 -12.66 -17.47
CA VAL A 133 -11.11 -12.23 -16.07
C VAL A 133 -11.85 -13.18 -15.16
N ARG A 134 -11.12 -13.75 -14.20
CA ARG A 134 -11.67 -14.56 -13.08
C ARG A 134 -11.58 -13.76 -11.79
N TRP A 135 -12.60 -13.87 -10.96
CA TRP A 135 -12.72 -13.09 -9.74
C TRP A 135 -12.61 -13.97 -8.51
N ALA A 136 -11.67 -13.63 -7.62
CA ALA A 136 -11.66 -14.14 -6.26
C ALA A 136 -12.60 -13.26 -5.42
N GLU A 137 -13.51 -13.91 -4.69
CA GLU A 137 -14.55 -13.25 -3.92
C GLU A 137 -14.12 -13.09 -2.45
N VAL A 138 -14.56 -12.01 -1.82
CA VAL A 138 -14.40 -11.82 -0.39
C VAL A 138 -15.40 -12.68 0.37
N ASP A 139 -14.98 -13.19 1.50
CA ASP A 139 -15.90 -13.73 2.47
C ASP A 139 -16.72 -12.61 3.10
N VAL A 140 -18.05 -12.66 2.99
CA VAL A 140 -18.94 -11.55 3.37
C VAL A 140 -19.05 -11.36 4.89
N GLU A 141 -18.74 -12.38 5.68
CA GLU A 141 -18.78 -12.35 7.14
C GLU A 141 -17.46 -11.79 7.69
N THR A 142 -16.34 -12.35 7.24
CA THR A 142 -15.01 -11.97 7.74
C THR A 142 -14.43 -10.75 7.05
N GLY A 143 -14.78 -10.51 5.78
CA GLY A 143 -14.15 -9.51 4.92
C GLY A 143 -12.74 -9.91 4.46
N GLY A 144 -12.34 -11.16 4.72
CA GLY A 144 -11.10 -11.76 4.28
C GLY A 144 -11.18 -12.29 2.85
N LEU A 145 -10.03 -12.69 2.30
CA LEU A 145 -9.91 -13.33 1.00
C LEU A 145 -9.49 -14.80 1.20
N PRO A 146 -10.43 -15.76 1.13
CA PRO A 146 -10.10 -17.16 1.36
C PRO A 146 -9.13 -17.72 0.31
N ALA A 147 -7.96 -18.19 0.72
CA ALA A 147 -6.92 -18.67 -0.18
C ALA A 147 -7.32 -19.95 -0.93
N TRP A 148 -8.16 -20.81 -0.34
CA TRP A 148 -8.61 -22.07 -0.94
C TRP A 148 -9.27 -21.90 -2.31
N GLN A 149 -9.96 -20.77 -2.56
CA GLN A 149 -10.64 -20.52 -3.85
C GLN A 149 -9.67 -20.41 -5.03
N PHE A 150 -8.40 -20.08 -4.77
CA PHE A 150 -7.37 -19.99 -5.81
C PHE A 150 -7.04 -21.37 -6.41
N GLY A 151 -7.31 -22.47 -5.70
CA GLY A 151 -7.18 -23.83 -6.24
C GLY A 151 -8.07 -24.08 -7.47
N ASP A 152 -9.27 -23.46 -7.50
CA ASP A 152 -10.20 -23.57 -8.64
C ASP A 152 -10.02 -22.40 -9.64
N LEU A 153 -9.55 -21.25 -9.18
CA LEU A 153 -9.40 -20.05 -10.03
C LEU A 153 -8.13 -20.09 -10.86
N VAL A 154 -7.04 -20.61 -10.32
CA VAL A 154 -5.75 -20.70 -11.01
C VAL A 154 -5.70 -21.99 -11.81
N THR A 155 -5.48 -21.89 -13.10
CA THR A 155 -5.42 -23.00 -14.05
C THR A 155 -4.18 -22.89 -14.92
N PRO A 156 -3.81 -23.91 -15.71
CA PRO A 156 -2.70 -23.82 -16.66
C PRO A 156 -2.86 -22.69 -17.70
N ASP A 157 -4.08 -22.17 -17.90
CA ASP A 157 -4.34 -21.03 -18.77
C ASP A 157 -4.19 -19.68 -18.05
N THR A 158 -3.94 -19.68 -16.73
CA THR A 158 -3.77 -18.44 -15.96
C THR A 158 -2.40 -17.83 -16.23
N GLU A 159 -2.40 -16.54 -16.62
CA GLU A 159 -1.18 -15.80 -16.95
C GLU A 159 -0.75 -14.85 -15.82
N VAL A 160 -1.73 -14.24 -15.15
CA VAL A 160 -1.49 -13.27 -14.08
C VAL A 160 -2.49 -13.50 -12.94
N VAL A 161 -1.99 -13.46 -11.72
CA VAL A 161 -2.79 -13.34 -10.50
C VAL A 161 -2.41 -12.04 -9.83
N ALA A 162 -3.35 -11.10 -9.75
CA ALA A 162 -3.18 -9.82 -9.08
C ALA A 162 -3.98 -9.81 -7.78
N VAL A 163 -3.29 -9.60 -6.64
CA VAL A 163 -3.89 -9.71 -5.31
C VAL A 163 -3.32 -8.68 -4.36
N THR A 164 -4.17 -8.08 -3.51
CA THR A 164 -3.68 -7.21 -2.42
C THR A 164 -3.19 -8.01 -1.23
N LEU A 165 -2.10 -7.56 -0.60
CA LEU A 165 -1.61 -8.13 0.66
C LEU A 165 -2.52 -7.78 1.84
N ALA A 166 -3.15 -6.58 1.81
CA ALA A 166 -4.10 -6.17 2.84
C ALA A 166 -5.20 -5.28 2.28
N SER A 167 -6.42 -5.49 2.75
CA SER A 167 -7.59 -4.70 2.36
C SER A 167 -7.49 -3.25 2.87
N SER A 168 -7.82 -2.28 2.03
CA SER A 168 -7.89 -0.85 2.40
C SER A 168 -9.14 -0.51 3.22
N THR A 169 -10.07 -1.44 3.37
CA THR A 169 -11.36 -1.20 4.03
C THR A 169 -11.60 -2.15 5.22
N THR A 170 -11.49 -3.45 5.05
CA THR A 170 -11.65 -4.40 6.16
C THR A 170 -10.37 -4.57 6.97
N GLY A 171 -9.23 -4.17 6.41
CA GLY A 171 -7.91 -4.41 7.01
C GLY A 171 -7.41 -5.84 6.87
N ALA A 172 -8.24 -6.78 6.45
CA ALA A 172 -7.90 -8.20 6.36
C ALA A 172 -6.62 -8.43 5.56
N VAL A 173 -5.70 -9.22 6.12
CA VAL A 173 -4.42 -9.60 5.50
C VAL A 173 -4.62 -10.90 4.73
N THR A 174 -4.23 -10.89 3.46
CA THR A 174 -4.30 -12.05 2.57
C THR A 174 -3.14 -13.01 2.82
N ASP A 175 -3.43 -14.29 2.93
CA ASP A 175 -2.38 -15.31 3.03
C ASP A 175 -1.78 -15.62 1.66
N ILE A 176 -0.78 -14.82 1.29
CA ILE A 176 -0.05 -14.97 0.02
C ILE A 176 0.75 -16.28 0.01
N SER A 177 1.18 -16.79 1.18
CA SER A 177 1.96 -18.02 1.28
C SER A 177 1.20 -19.27 0.82
N GLU A 178 -0.12 -19.28 0.96
CA GLU A 178 -1.00 -20.33 0.43
C GLU A 178 -1.29 -20.16 -1.07
N ILE A 179 -1.30 -18.93 -1.57
CA ILE A 179 -1.62 -18.61 -2.99
C ILE A 179 -0.39 -18.79 -3.89
N ALA A 180 0.78 -18.35 -3.46
CA ALA A 180 1.99 -18.33 -4.27
C ALA A 180 2.41 -19.69 -4.84
N PRO A 181 2.31 -20.83 -4.12
CA PRO A 181 2.60 -22.14 -4.68
C PRO A 181 1.69 -22.51 -5.87
N LEU A 182 0.39 -22.22 -5.77
CA LEU A 182 -0.59 -22.51 -6.83
C LEU A 182 -0.30 -21.72 -8.09
N VAL A 183 0.01 -20.42 -7.94
CA VAL A 183 0.36 -19.53 -9.05
C VAL A 183 1.65 -19.98 -9.73
N ARG A 184 2.66 -20.38 -8.95
CA ARG A 184 3.94 -20.88 -9.46
C ARG A 184 3.78 -22.20 -10.21
N GLU A 185 2.94 -23.13 -9.72
CA GLU A 185 2.68 -24.41 -10.39
C GLU A 185 2.01 -24.20 -11.75
N ALA A 186 1.11 -23.23 -11.85
CA ALA A 186 0.47 -22.86 -13.13
C ALA A 186 1.43 -22.11 -14.09
N GLY A 187 2.61 -21.66 -13.61
CA GLY A 187 3.53 -20.83 -14.40
C GLY A 187 3.07 -19.38 -14.59
N ALA A 188 2.06 -18.94 -13.84
CA ALA A 188 1.52 -17.59 -13.88
C ALA A 188 2.39 -16.59 -13.10
N LEU A 189 2.22 -15.30 -13.39
CA LEU A 189 2.89 -14.20 -12.68
C LEU A 189 2.06 -13.78 -11.46
N LEU A 190 2.67 -13.81 -10.26
CA LEU A 190 2.04 -13.32 -9.03
C LEU A 190 2.41 -11.86 -8.79
N VAL A 191 1.42 -10.97 -8.93
CA VAL A 191 1.54 -9.52 -8.66
C VAL A 191 0.83 -9.21 -7.34
N VAL A 192 1.59 -8.79 -6.33
CA VAL A 192 1.06 -8.47 -5.01
C VAL A 192 1.10 -6.96 -4.78
N ASP A 193 -0.06 -6.35 -4.52
CA ASP A 193 -0.15 -4.96 -4.08
C ASP A 193 -0.02 -4.90 -2.55
N ALA A 194 1.16 -4.53 -2.06
CA ALA A 194 1.45 -4.36 -0.64
C ALA A 194 1.27 -2.92 -0.14
N THR A 195 0.66 -2.05 -0.94
CA THR A 195 0.52 -0.62 -0.63
C THR A 195 -0.13 -0.38 0.74
N ASN A 196 -1.19 -1.12 1.07
CA ASN A 196 -1.88 -0.94 2.34
C ASN A 196 -1.17 -1.64 3.51
N ALA A 197 -0.36 -2.66 3.24
CA ALA A 197 0.37 -3.42 4.25
C ALA A 197 1.72 -2.78 4.62
N ALA A 198 2.38 -2.12 3.66
CA ALA A 198 3.74 -1.59 3.80
C ALA A 198 4.00 -0.72 5.05
N PRO A 199 3.06 0.12 5.53
CA PRO A 199 3.27 0.91 6.75
C PRO A 199 3.13 0.13 8.05
N TYR A 200 2.70 -1.14 8.01
CA TYR A 200 2.31 -1.92 9.19
C TYR A 200 3.04 -3.24 9.33
N ILE A 201 3.47 -3.84 8.22
CA ILE A 201 4.04 -5.19 8.17
C ILE A 201 5.42 -5.13 7.56
N SER A 202 6.39 -5.82 8.17
CA SER A 202 7.72 -6.01 7.56
C SER A 202 7.56 -6.83 6.28
N LEU A 203 7.99 -6.27 5.13
CA LEU A 203 7.84 -6.90 3.83
C LEU A 203 9.13 -7.65 3.44
N ASP A 204 8.97 -8.85 2.88
CA ASP A 204 10.02 -9.56 2.16
C ASP A 204 9.43 -10.24 0.92
N ILE A 205 9.86 -9.81 -0.27
CA ILE A 205 9.33 -10.30 -1.54
C ILE A 205 9.61 -11.79 -1.76
N HIS A 206 10.71 -12.31 -1.20
CA HIS A 206 11.09 -13.72 -1.31
C HIS A 206 10.22 -14.59 -0.40
N ASP A 207 9.99 -14.16 0.85
CA ASP A 207 9.14 -14.87 1.82
C ASP A 207 7.69 -14.88 1.36
N LEU A 208 7.19 -13.78 0.79
CA LEU A 208 5.86 -13.71 0.20
C LEU A 208 5.73 -14.60 -1.06
N GLY A 209 6.83 -14.92 -1.72
CA GLY A 209 6.81 -15.66 -2.98
C GLY A 209 6.19 -14.89 -4.15
N ALA A 210 6.02 -13.57 -4.02
CA ALA A 210 5.53 -12.70 -5.08
C ALA A 210 6.58 -12.55 -6.19
N ASP A 211 6.16 -12.51 -7.46
CA ASP A 211 7.06 -12.20 -8.57
C ASP A 211 7.24 -10.70 -8.71
N VAL A 212 6.18 -9.95 -8.43
CA VAL A 212 6.16 -8.49 -8.44
C VAL A 212 5.46 -7.98 -7.19
N LEU A 213 6.10 -7.07 -6.46
CA LEU A 213 5.55 -6.43 -5.26
C LEU A 213 5.42 -4.92 -5.49
N VAL A 214 4.23 -4.37 -5.25
CA VAL A 214 3.94 -2.94 -5.46
C VAL A 214 3.72 -2.23 -4.14
N VAL A 215 4.31 -1.04 -4.00
CA VAL A 215 4.17 -0.17 -2.82
C VAL A 215 4.00 1.29 -3.23
N SER A 216 3.41 2.10 -2.37
CA SER A 216 3.15 3.53 -2.63
C SER A 216 3.43 4.37 -1.40
N ALA A 217 4.32 5.37 -1.55
CA ALA A 217 4.97 6.04 -0.42
C ALA A 217 4.03 6.94 0.41
N GLU A 218 2.97 7.45 -0.18
CA GLU A 218 1.98 8.24 0.56
C GLU A 218 1.32 7.46 1.70
N ARG A 219 1.40 6.13 1.69
CA ARG A 219 0.86 5.29 2.74
C ARG A 219 1.69 5.28 4.02
N TRP A 220 2.94 5.75 3.97
CA TRP A 220 3.83 5.85 5.15
C TRP A 220 4.46 7.24 5.33
N GLY A 221 3.79 8.29 4.84
CA GLY A 221 4.26 9.67 4.99
C GLY A 221 5.29 10.11 3.97
N GLY A 222 5.43 9.38 2.86
CA GLY A 222 6.23 9.78 1.71
C GLY A 222 5.44 10.63 0.70
N PRO A 223 6.11 11.14 -0.33
CA PRO A 223 5.46 11.81 -1.45
C PRO A 223 4.63 10.82 -2.28
N ARG A 224 3.71 11.33 -3.11
CA ARG A 224 2.95 10.49 -4.05
C ARG A 224 3.87 9.94 -5.14
N MET A 225 4.55 8.89 -4.77
CA MET A 225 5.43 8.09 -5.61
C MET A 225 5.20 6.62 -5.29
N ALA A 226 5.27 5.77 -6.30
CA ALA A 226 5.15 4.33 -6.14
C ALA A 226 6.39 3.61 -6.66
N ALA A 227 6.55 2.38 -6.23
CA ALA A 227 7.58 1.49 -6.73
C ALA A 227 7.00 0.08 -6.96
N MET A 228 7.56 -0.59 -7.94
CA MET A 228 7.28 -1.98 -8.28
C MET A 228 8.61 -2.73 -8.23
N ALA A 229 8.71 -3.71 -7.34
CA ALA A 229 9.90 -4.54 -7.18
C ALA A 229 9.68 -5.90 -7.83
N PHE A 230 10.60 -6.32 -8.68
CA PHE A 230 10.64 -7.65 -9.26
C PHE A 230 11.52 -8.55 -8.40
N ARG A 231 11.02 -9.72 -8.01
CA ARG A 231 11.80 -10.71 -7.26
C ARG A 231 13.04 -11.17 -8.05
N GLU A 232 12.84 -11.35 -9.36
CA GLU A 232 13.90 -11.72 -10.31
C GLU A 232 14.14 -10.55 -11.28
N PRO A 233 15.20 -9.74 -11.11
CA PRO A 233 15.43 -8.55 -11.94
C PRO A 233 15.51 -8.84 -13.45
N HIS A 234 16.01 -10.02 -13.83
CA HIS A 234 16.13 -10.41 -15.24
C HIS A 234 14.78 -10.55 -15.96
N LEU A 235 13.67 -10.65 -15.24
CA LEU A 235 12.33 -10.66 -15.83
C LEU A 235 12.07 -9.36 -16.61
N ILE A 236 12.58 -8.23 -16.11
CA ILE A 236 12.42 -6.91 -16.74
C ILE A 236 12.97 -6.91 -18.17
N ASP A 237 14.09 -7.60 -18.41
CA ASP A 237 14.72 -7.63 -19.73
C ASP A 237 13.90 -8.39 -20.79
N ARG A 238 12.99 -9.25 -20.35
CA ARG A 238 12.07 -10.01 -21.18
C ARG A 238 10.80 -9.26 -21.53
N LEU A 239 10.49 -8.16 -20.83
CA LEU A 239 9.29 -7.35 -21.04
C LEU A 239 9.47 -6.37 -22.19
N LYS A 240 8.36 -5.92 -22.79
CA LYS A 240 8.36 -4.87 -23.79
C LYS A 240 8.97 -3.59 -23.22
N LEU A 241 9.83 -2.94 -24.01
CA LEU A 241 10.38 -1.64 -23.68
C LEU A 241 9.27 -0.58 -23.62
N MET A 242 9.09 0.05 -22.46
CA MET A 242 8.11 1.12 -22.25
C MET A 242 8.76 2.51 -22.23
N SER A 243 10.08 2.57 -21.99
CA SER A 243 10.85 3.81 -21.98
C SER A 243 10.90 4.47 -23.37
N MET A 244 10.84 5.80 -23.40
CA MET A 244 11.10 6.59 -24.63
C MET A 244 12.59 6.55 -25.04
N ASP A 245 13.49 6.15 -24.13
CA ASP A 245 14.89 5.90 -24.46
C ASP A 245 15.07 4.45 -24.97
N PRO A 246 15.37 4.25 -26.26
CA PRO A 246 15.56 2.91 -26.82
C PRO A 246 16.80 2.19 -26.28
N SER A 247 17.71 2.91 -25.62
CA SER A 247 18.89 2.37 -24.99
C SER A 247 18.70 1.99 -23.53
N ALA A 248 17.51 2.23 -22.95
CA ALA A 248 17.21 1.95 -21.54
C ALA A 248 17.45 0.47 -21.18
N ARG A 249 18.01 0.23 -20.00
CA ARG A 249 18.35 -1.10 -19.47
C ARG A 249 17.82 -1.27 -18.05
N GLY A 250 17.63 -2.54 -17.64
CA GLY A 250 17.09 -2.88 -16.33
C GLY A 250 15.79 -2.13 -16.03
N PRO A 251 15.57 -1.63 -14.79
CA PRO A 251 14.32 -0.97 -14.40
C PRO A 251 13.91 0.22 -15.28
N ALA A 252 14.88 0.98 -15.83
CA ALA A 252 14.60 2.10 -16.72
C ALA A 252 13.85 1.70 -18.00
N ARG A 253 13.84 0.42 -18.38
CA ARG A 253 13.06 -0.09 -19.52
C ARG A 253 11.56 0.08 -19.33
N LEU A 254 11.09 0.06 -18.09
CA LEU A 254 9.67 0.18 -17.72
C LEU A 254 9.30 1.59 -17.22
N GLU A 255 10.25 2.51 -17.20
CA GLU A 255 10.03 3.92 -16.83
C GLU A 255 9.91 4.77 -18.09
N PRO A 256 8.70 5.28 -18.44
CA PRO A 256 8.48 6.00 -19.69
C PRO A 256 9.37 7.22 -19.85
N GLU A 257 9.61 7.96 -18.76
CA GLU A 257 10.35 9.22 -18.72
C GLU A 257 11.12 9.40 -17.39
N PRO A 258 12.06 10.35 -17.34
CA PRO A 258 12.80 10.66 -16.10
C PRO A 258 11.87 11.12 -14.97
N HIS A 259 12.19 10.73 -13.75
CA HIS A 259 11.44 11.08 -12.55
C HIS A 259 11.84 12.47 -12.02
N GLN A 260 10.91 13.10 -11.28
CA GLN A 260 11.20 14.30 -10.51
C GLN A 260 12.13 13.97 -9.34
N GLY A 261 13.40 14.39 -9.41
CA GLY A 261 14.42 14.04 -8.42
C GLY A 261 14.07 14.44 -6.99
N ALA A 262 13.39 15.58 -6.80
CA ALA A 262 12.93 16.00 -5.47
C ALA A 262 11.93 15.03 -4.83
N MET A 263 11.02 14.46 -5.60
CA MET A 263 10.09 13.44 -5.10
C MET A 263 10.82 12.14 -4.74
N LEU A 264 11.82 11.75 -5.53
CA LEU A 264 12.66 10.60 -5.19
C LEU A 264 13.49 10.80 -3.92
N ALA A 265 14.00 12.01 -3.69
CA ALA A 265 14.67 12.34 -2.44
C ALA A 265 13.72 12.23 -1.23
N GLY A 266 12.47 12.69 -1.39
CA GLY A 266 11.42 12.51 -0.40
C GLY A 266 11.08 11.03 -0.16
N LEU A 267 11.06 10.22 -1.23
CA LEU A 267 10.87 8.76 -1.13
C LEU A 267 11.98 8.12 -0.30
N VAL A 268 13.25 8.46 -0.57
CA VAL A 268 14.39 7.97 0.23
C VAL A 268 14.24 8.36 1.70
N ALA A 269 13.94 9.64 1.97
CA ALA A 269 13.76 10.14 3.33
C ALA A 269 12.59 9.46 4.06
N SER A 270 11.51 9.13 3.35
CA SER A 270 10.35 8.43 3.96
C SER A 270 10.68 6.99 4.35
N VAL A 271 11.51 6.29 3.58
CA VAL A 271 12.00 4.94 3.95
C VAL A 271 12.99 5.03 5.12
N GLU A 272 13.85 6.05 5.15
CA GLU A 272 14.72 6.31 6.32
C GLU A 272 13.91 6.64 7.58
N HIS A 273 12.79 7.37 7.45
CA HIS A 273 11.87 7.61 8.55
C HIS A 273 11.32 6.29 9.11
N LEU A 274 10.80 5.40 8.26
CA LEU A 274 10.35 4.06 8.69
C LEU A 274 11.46 3.29 9.42
N ALA A 275 12.67 3.32 8.88
CA ALA A 275 13.83 2.65 9.47
C ALA A 275 14.25 3.25 10.84
N GLY A 276 13.82 4.46 11.14
CA GLY A 276 14.14 5.19 12.37
C GLY A 276 13.00 5.28 13.39
N LEU A 277 11.87 4.59 13.17
CA LEU A 277 10.73 4.62 14.09
C LEU A 277 11.00 3.92 15.42
N ASP A 278 11.94 2.98 15.45
CA ASP A 278 12.42 2.35 16.68
C ASP A 278 13.94 2.57 16.82
N GLU A 279 14.35 3.24 17.91
CA GLU A 279 15.77 3.53 18.21
C GLU A 279 16.60 2.28 18.48
N ALA A 280 15.97 1.12 18.76
CA ALA A 280 16.66 -0.15 18.91
C ALA A 280 17.21 -0.69 17.57
N GLY A 281 16.72 -0.16 16.45
CA GLY A 281 17.20 -0.50 15.11
C GLY A 281 18.60 0.04 14.84
N ILE A 282 19.61 -0.82 14.76
CA ILE A 282 20.99 -0.47 14.47
C ILE A 282 21.53 -1.20 13.23
N GLY A 283 22.49 -0.58 12.53
CA GLY A 283 23.17 -1.18 11.39
C GLY A 283 22.59 -0.75 10.03
N LYS A 284 22.61 -1.66 9.05
CA LYS A 284 22.12 -1.39 7.69
C LYS A 284 20.62 -1.10 7.68
N ARG A 285 20.16 -0.27 6.72
CA ARG A 285 18.77 0.16 6.61
C ARG A 285 17.77 -1.01 6.62
N ARG A 286 17.99 -2.09 5.86
CA ARG A 286 17.12 -3.28 5.89
C ARG A 286 16.89 -3.81 7.30
N ARG A 287 17.97 -3.98 8.09
CA ARG A 287 17.86 -4.46 9.47
C ARG A 287 17.09 -3.49 10.37
N ARG A 288 17.36 -2.17 10.21
CA ARG A 288 16.63 -1.13 10.95
C ARG A 288 15.14 -1.14 10.60
N LEU A 289 14.80 -1.29 9.31
CA LEU A 289 13.41 -1.43 8.85
C LEU A 289 12.71 -2.61 9.52
N VAL A 290 13.30 -3.80 9.50
CA VAL A 290 12.70 -4.98 10.15
C VAL A 290 12.44 -4.70 11.63
N THR A 291 13.45 -4.23 12.38
CA THR A 291 13.31 -3.93 13.81
C THR A 291 12.22 -2.87 14.07
N SER A 292 12.21 -1.78 13.29
CA SER A 292 11.21 -0.71 13.44
C SER A 292 9.80 -1.19 13.10
N MET A 293 9.65 -1.95 12.03
CA MET A 293 8.34 -2.47 11.62
C MET A 293 7.77 -3.49 12.61
N ASP A 294 8.63 -4.31 13.23
CA ASP A 294 8.22 -5.22 14.31
C ASP A 294 7.70 -4.43 15.52
N GLY A 295 8.39 -3.37 15.92
CA GLY A 295 7.96 -2.49 17.01
C GLY A 295 6.64 -1.76 16.70
N VAL A 296 6.50 -1.25 15.48
CA VAL A 296 5.26 -0.63 14.98
C VAL A 296 4.11 -1.63 14.99
N TYR A 297 4.35 -2.83 14.46
CA TYR A 297 3.35 -3.91 14.42
C TYR A 297 2.84 -4.24 15.82
N GLU A 298 3.74 -4.53 16.77
CA GLU A 298 3.34 -4.85 18.15
C GLU A 298 2.54 -3.74 18.83
N TYR A 299 2.95 -2.49 18.64
CA TYR A 299 2.23 -1.33 19.19
C TYR A 299 0.85 -1.19 18.58
N LEU A 300 0.78 -1.18 17.25
CA LEU A 300 -0.48 -0.94 16.54
C LEU A 300 -1.45 -2.11 16.64
N GLN A 301 -1.01 -3.36 16.78
CA GLN A 301 -1.91 -4.48 17.02
C GLN A 301 -2.63 -4.36 18.37
N ARG A 302 -1.93 -3.93 19.42
CA ARG A 302 -2.56 -3.65 20.73
C ARG A 302 -3.56 -2.51 20.65
N LEU A 303 -3.20 -1.44 19.92
CA LEU A 303 -4.09 -0.29 19.77
C LEU A 303 -5.30 -0.62 18.86
N ASN A 304 -5.11 -1.45 17.84
CA ASN A 304 -6.19 -1.93 16.98
C ASN A 304 -7.18 -2.84 17.73
N TYR A 305 -6.66 -3.73 18.58
CA TYR A 305 -7.50 -4.53 19.47
C TYR A 305 -8.37 -3.64 20.36
N TYR A 306 -7.79 -2.57 20.91
CA TYR A 306 -8.52 -1.58 21.70
C TYR A 306 -9.58 -0.86 20.86
N LEU A 307 -9.23 -0.41 19.65
CA LEU A 307 -10.17 0.24 18.72
C LEU A 307 -11.37 -0.67 18.40
N VAL A 308 -11.10 -1.88 17.94
CA VAL A 308 -12.13 -2.85 17.53
C VAL A 308 -13.04 -3.21 18.71
N THR A 309 -12.45 -3.48 19.88
CA THR A 309 -13.20 -3.85 21.09
C THR A 309 -14.12 -2.71 21.55
N THR A 310 -13.61 -1.48 21.57
CA THR A 310 -14.43 -0.33 22.01
C THR A 310 -15.52 0.05 21.01
N LEU A 311 -15.27 -0.08 19.70
CA LEU A 311 -16.30 0.08 18.68
C LEU A 311 -17.42 -0.96 18.83
N SER A 312 -17.06 -2.23 19.07
CA SER A 312 -18.02 -3.34 19.26
C SER A 312 -18.90 -3.18 20.50
N GLN A 313 -18.52 -2.34 21.48
CA GLN A 313 -19.32 -2.05 22.66
C GLN A 313 -20.44 -1.01 22.41
N LEU A 314 -20.39 -0.32 21.27
CA LEU A 314 -21.43 0.63 20.88
C LEU A 314 -22.57 -0.11 20.15
N ASN A 315 -23.74 -0.25 20.79
CA ASN A 315 -24.86 -1.05 20.28
C ASN A 315 -25.37 -0.63 18.90
N HIS A 316 -25.14 0.62 18.49
CA HIS A 316 -25.56 1.19 17.21
C HIS A 316 -24.44 1.19 16.16
N VAL A 317 -23.26 0.64 16.47
CA VAL A 317 -22.11 0.51 15.56
C VAL A 317 -21.95 -0.94 15.16
N ASN A 318 -21.95 -1.21 13.86
CA ASN A 318 -21.76 -2.55 13.31
C ASN A 318 -20.46 -2.59 12.52
N LEU A 319 -19.48 -3.39 12.96
CA LEU A 319 -18.23 -3.59 12.25
C LEU A 319 -18.46 -4.30 10.91
N VAL A 320 -17.75 -3.87 9.87
CA VAL A 320 -17.73 -4.53 8.57
C VAL A 320 -16.50 -5.42 8.48
N GLY A 321 -16.71 -6.71 8.54
CA GLY A 321 -15.64 -7.72 8.57
C GLY A 321 -15.14 -8.04 9.98
N THR A 322 -14.95 -9.33 10.24
CA THR A 322 -14.53 -9.86 11.53
C THR A 322 -13.16 -10.56 11.47
N GLU A 323 -12.44 -10.45 10.33
CA GLU A 323 -11.10 -11.06 10.18
C GLU A 323 -10.17 -10.60 11.30
N GLU A 324 -9.57 -11.56 12.00
CA GLU A 324 -8.66 -11.27 13.11
C GLU A 324 -7.27 -10.86 12.63
N ASN A 325 -6.78 -11.50 11.56
CA ASN A 325 -5.50 -11.15 10.94
C ASN A 325 -5.68 -9.92 10.05
N ARG A 326 -5.49 -8.73 10.65
CA ARG A 326 -5.71 -7.45 9.96
C ARG A 326 -4.64 -6.40 10.26
N ILE A 327 -4.46 -5.50 9.33
CA ILE A 327 -3.77 -4.22 9.58
C ILE A 327 -4.64 -3.34 10.48
N PRO A 328 -4.08 -2.34 11.18
CA PRO A 328 -4.79 -1.51 12.17
C PRO A 328 -5.79 -0.55 11.53
N LEU A 329 -6.92 -1.09 11.11
CA LEU A 329 -7.96 -0.42 10.37
C LEU A 329 -9.31 -1.11 10.66
N ALA A 330 -10.39 -0.33 10.69
CA ALA A 330 -11.75 -0.82 10.84
C ALA A 330 -12.71 -0.03 9.94
N SER A 331 -13.61 -0.74 9.26
CA SER A 331 -14.81 -0.17 8.66
C SER A 331 -16.03 -0.54 9.48
N PHE A 332 -16.98 0.38 9.57
CA PHE A 332 -18.21 0.17 10.33
C PHE A 332 -19.38 0.96 9.74
N THR A 333 -20.59 0.52 10.03
CA THR A 333 -21.84 1.26 9.78
C THR A 333 -22.42 1.72 11.09
N VAL A 334 -23.24 2.79 11.06
CA VAL A 334 -23.97 3.29 12.23
C VAL A 334 -25.46 3.13 11.95
N GLU A 335 -26.19 2.50 12.86
CA GLU A 335 -27.60 2.21 12.70
C GLU A 335 -28.42 3.49 12.45
N SER A 336 -29.19 3.50 11.38
CA SER A 336 -30.05 4.60 10.95
C SER A 336 -29.33 5.92 10.61
N VAL A 337 -27.97 5.93 10.54
CA VAL A 337 -27.17 7.12 10.20
C VAL A 337 -26.23 6.81 9.04
N GLY A 338 -26.41 7.47 7.90
CA GLY A 338 -25.53 7.28 6.74
C GLY A 338 -24.09 7.75 7.00
N ALA A 339 -23.14 7.09 6.34
CA ALA A 339 -21.69 7.30 6.52
C ALA A 339 -21.26 8.78 6.34
N ASP A 340 -21.87 9.50 5.39
CA ASP A 340 -21.62 10.94 5.15
C ASP A 340 -21.95 11.82 6.36
N LYS A 341 -23.03 11.50 7.08
CA LYS A 341 -23.44 12.21 8.30
C LYS A 341 -22.54 11.87 9.48
N VAL A 342 -22.13 10.59 9.59
CA VAL A 342 -21.19 10.15 10.62
C VAL A 342 -19.85 10.87 10.46
N VAL A 343 -19.27 10.88 9.25
CA VAL A 343 -17.99 11.54 8.98
C VAL A 343 -18.07 13.04 9.19
N ARG A 344 -19.21 13.67 8.84
CA ARG A 344 -19.44 15.10 9.15
C ARG A 344 -19.45 15.35 10.66
N ARG A 345 -20.14 14.51 11.44
CA ARG A 345 -20.15 14.61 12.91
C ARG A 345 -18.76 14.41 13.52
N LEU A 346 -17.99 13.47 12.97
CA LEU A 346 -16.60 13.25 13.37
C LEU A 346 -15.75 14.50 13.07
N GLY A 347 -15.87 15.07 11.87
CA GLY A 347 -15.20 16.31 11.47
C GLY A 347 -15.55 17.50 12.35
N ASP A 348 -16.82 17.68 12.73
CA ASP A 348 -17.26 18.73 13.69
C ASP A 348 -16.61 18.58 15.07
N ASN A 349 -16.07 17.39 15.38
CA ASN A 349 -15.33 17.07 16.61
C ASN A 349 -13.83 16.91 16.39
N GLY A 350 -13.30 17.37 15.25
CA GLY A 350 -11.88 17.36 14.95
C GLY A 350 -11.30 15.97 14.62
N VAL A 351 -12.12 15.02 14.17
CA VAL A 351 -11.68 13.67 13.79
C VAL A 351 -11.75 13.48 12.26
N CYS A 352 -10.62 13.17 11.64
CA CYS A 352 -10.54 12.79 10.24
C CYS A 352 -10.90 11.30 10.09
N ALA A 353 -11.89 11.01 9.25
CA ALA A 353 -12.33 9.66 8.89
C ALA A 353 -12.83 9.65 7.45
N LEU A 354 -12.95 8.48 6.84
CA LEU A 354 -13.35 8.34 5.45
C LEU A 354 -14.74 7.72 5.35
N ALA A 355 -15.61 8.30 4.52
CA ALA A 355 -16.89 7.71 4.16
C ALA A 355 -16.80 7.06 2.79
N ASP A 356 -17.47 5.93 2.62
CA ASP A 356 -17.74 5.27 1.35
C ASP A 356 -16.51 5.17 0.43
N LEU A 357 -15.41 4.65 0.97
CA LEU A 357 -14.26 4.35 0.12
C LEU A 357 -14.72 3.49 -1.08
N PRO A 358 -14.37 3.88 -2.31
CA PRO A 358 -14.75 3.13 -3.50
C PRO A 358 -14.03 1.77 -3.52
N ASN A 359 -14.64 0.79 -2.90
CA ASN A 359 -14.08 -0.56 -2.73
C ASN A 359 -15.14 -1.61 -3.00
N ARG A 360 -14.78 -2.61 -3.79
CA ARG A 360 -15.70 -3.67 -4.21
C ARG A 360 -16.07 -4.60 -3.05
N ALA A 361 -15.18 -4.77 -2.07
CA ALA A 361 -15.44 -5.58 -0.88
C ALA A 361 -16.59 -5.00 -0.06
N LEU A 362 -16.59 -3.70 0.24
CA LEU A 362 -17.68 -3.04 0.97
C LEU A 362 -19.03 -3.22 0.27
N ALA A 363 -19.04 -3.09 -1.06
CA ALA A 363 -20.26 -3.30 -1.84
C ALA A 363 -20.77 -4.77 -1.75
N ARG A 364 -19.85 -5.73 -1.78
CA ARG A 364 -20.18 -7.17 -1.64
C ARG A 364 -20.65 -7.53 -0.24
N MET A 365 -20.14 -6.85 0.77
CA MET A 365 -20.53 -7.04 2.18
C MET A 365 -21.80 -6.27 2.56
N GLY A 366 -22.49 -5.64 1.60
CA GLY A 366 -23.77 -4.98 1.81
C GLY A 366 -23.69 -3.60 2.49
N ALA A 367 -22.52 -2.99 2.63
CA ALA A 367 -22.38 -1.66 3.26
C ALA A 367 -23.32 -0.60 2.66
N PRO A 368 -23.58 -0.54 1.33
CA PRO A 368 -24.51 0.43 0.76
C PRO A 368 -25.95 0.32 1.29
N ASP A 369 -26.40 -0.89 1.66
CA ASP A 369 -27.76 -1.14 2.17
C ASP A 369 -27.97 -0.49 3.56
N PHE A 370 -26.87 -0.20 4.27
CA PHE A 370 -26.86 0.46 5.58
C PHE A 370 -26.50 1.96 5.49
N GLY A 371 -26.54 2.54 4.29
CA GLY A 371 -26.19 3.95 4.08
C GLY A 371 -24.71 4.23 3.97
N GLY A 372 -23.91 3.22 3.61
CA GLY A 372 -22.47 3.29 3.45
C GLY A 372 -21.68 2.93 4.71
N ALA A 373 -20.36 2.80 4.57
CA ALA A 373 -19.45 2.49 5.68
C ALA A 373 -18.49 3.64 5.95
N VAL A 374 -18.17 3.86 7.23
CA VAL A 374 -17.09 4.72 7.69
C VAL A 374 -15.84 3.87 7.88
N THR A 375 -14.71 4.32 7.36
CA THR A 375 -13.42 3.67 7.55
C THR A 375 -12.51 4.56 8.38
N VAL A 376 -11.94 3.99 9.44
CA VAL A 376 -10.91 4.60 10.28
C VAL A 376 -9.70 3.70 10.35
N GLY A 377 -8.52 4.28 10.49
CA GLY A 377 -7.27 3.53 10.61
C GLY A 377 -6.33 4.21 11.59
N LEU A 378 -5.37 3.43 12.08
CA LEU A 378 -4.34 3.87 13.00
C LEU A 378 -3.01 3.98 12.25
N ALA A 379 -2.18 4.90 12.67
CA ALA A 379 -0.85 5.10 12.15
C ALA A 379 0.19 5.02 13.28
N PRO A 380 1.50 4.90 13.00
CA PRO A 380 2.53 4.83 14.04
C PRO A 380 2.51 5.99 15.05
N TYR A 381 1.82 7.08 14.73
CA TYR A 381 1.62 8.24 15.60
C TYR A 381 0.26 8.25 16.34
N SER A 382 -0.61 7.28 16.13
CA SER A 382 -1.93 7.21 16.80
C SER A 382 -1.79 6.80 18.27
N THR A 383 -2.72 7.27 19.11
CA THR A 383 -2.71 7.07 20.55
C THR A 383 -4.05 6.55 21.09
N PRO A 384 -4.09 5.92 22.26
CA PRO A 384 -5.36 5.50 22.89
C PRO A 384 -6.33 6.66 23.12
N TYR A 385 -5.83 7.87 23.40
CA TYR A 385 -6.68 9.06 23.57
C TYR A 385 -7.49 9.37 22.31
N GLU A 386 -6.91 9.18 21.13
CA GLU A 386 -7.57 9.43 19.84
C GLU A 386 -8.67 8.39 19.58
N VAL A 387 -8.45 7.14 19.99
CA VAL A 387 -9.49 6.09 19.97
C VAL A 387 -10.64 6.44 20.93
N ASP A 388 -10.33 6.86 22.15
CA ASP A 388 -11.35 7.28 23.13
C ASP A 388 -12.19 8.45 22.62
N HIS A 389 -11.56 9.40 21.92
CA HIS A 389 -12.23 10.55 21.36
C HIS A 389 -13.19 10.15 20.23
N LEU A 390 -12.75 9.26 19.33
CA LEU A 390 -13.60 8.66 18.29
C LEU A 390 -14.84 8.00 18.90
N VAL A 391 -14.64 7.10 19.87
CA VAL A 391 -15.70 6.31 20.51
C VAL A 391 -16.70 7.22 21.22
N ARG A 392 -16.23 8.24 21.96
CA ARG A 392 -17.13 9.23 22.59
C ARG A 392 -17.94 10.01 21.56
N THR A 393 -17.35 10.38 20.45
CA THR A 393 -18.05 11.11 19.39
C THR A 393 -19.13 10.24 18.76
N LEU A 394 -18.81 8.96 18.47
CA LEU A 394 -19.78 8.00 17.94
C LEU A 394 -20.91 7.74 18.96
N GLY A 395 -20.60 7.62 20.25
CA GLY A 395 -21.60 7.46 21.30
C GLY A 395 -22.62 8.60 21.38
N SER A 396 -22.32 9.77 20.84
CA SER A 396 -23.26 10.90 20.74
C SER A 396 -24.23 10.81 19.56
N LEU A 397 -24.11 9.75 18.72
CA LEU A 397 -25.01 9.48 17.59
C LEU A 397 -26.12 8.46 17.94
N ALA A 398 -26.06 7.90 19.15
CA ALA A 398 -27.03 6.92 19.68
C ALA A 398 -28.41 7.53 19.92
#